data_252ffd99c190742f339dccc6149ebfdb
#
_entry.id   252ffd99c190742f339dccc6149ebfdb
#
_cell.length_a   1.000
_cell.length_b   1.000
_cell.length_c   1.000
_cell.angle_alpha   90.00
_cell.angle_beta   90.00
_cell.angle_gamma   90.00
#
_symmetry.space_group_name_H-M   'P 1'
#
loop_
_entity.id
_entity.type
_entity.pdbx_description
1 polymer ?
#
loop_
_entity_poly.entity_id
_entity_poly.type
_entity_poly.pdbx_seq_one_letter_code
_entity_poly.pdbx_strand_id
1 'polypeptide(L)'
;MILHLEDLESGASKGGRIWLTVGETCFPEEGWYDLPGVLLEHWTPALESFANGHSDLCKLTFMDGPYHATLQRQQDAILVKCVERGKTVLEQQIDFPGFWASVQKCVRTYKRTKYLENK
;
A
#
# COMPACT_ATOMS: atom_id res chain seq x y z
N MET A 1 10.68 -2.29 0.06
CA MET A 1 9.27 -2.44 0.45
C MET A 1 8.47 -2.96 -0.73
N ILE A 2 7.58 -3.88 -0.48
CA ILE A 2 6.76 -4.51 -1.51
C ILE A 2 5.31 -4.55 -1.03
N LEU A 3 4.38 -4.22 -1.92
CA LEU A 3 2.95 -4.40 -1.66
C LEU A 3 2.52 -5.78 -2.18
N HIS A 4 1.83 -6.53 -1.34
CA HIS A 4 1.28 -7.85 -1.66
C HIS A 4 -0.24 -7.77 -1.77
N LEU A 5 -0.79 -8.50 -2.73
CA LEU A 5 -2.23 -8.62 -2.93
C LEU A 5 -2.55 -10.08 -3.23
N GLU A 6 -3.40 -10.70 -2.41
CA GLU A 6 -3.82 -12.09 -2.56
C GLU A 6 -5.31 -12.24 -2.24
N ASP A 7 -5.88 -13.33 -2.70
CA ASP A 7 -7.25 -13.75 -2.34
C ASP A 7 -8.28 -12.63 -2.51
N LEU A 8 -8.17 -11.89 -3.62
CA LEU A 8 -9.12 -10.81 -3.90
C LEU A 8 -10.50 -11.40 -4.19
N GLU A 9 -11.46 -11.02 -3.35
CA GLU A 9 -12.82 -11.52 -3.44
C GLU A 9 -13.60 -10.83 -4.55
N SER A 10 -14.65 -11.49 -5.02
CA SER A 10 -15.60 -10.94 -5.98
C SER A 10 -16.89 -10.53 -5.27
N GLY A 11 -17.65 -9.62 -5.89
CA GLY A 11 -18.93 -9.17 -5.37
C GLY A 11 -18.91 -7.75 -4.81
N ALA A 12 -19.99 -7.38 -4.10
CA ALA A 12 -20.22 -6.02 -3.66
C ALA A 12 -19.28 -5.58 -2.52
N SER A 13 -18.88 -6.51 -1.65
CA SER A 13 -17.98 -6.24 -0.53
C SER A 13 -16.63 -6.89 -0.80
N LYS A 14 -15.84 -6.27 -1.67
CA LYS A 14 -14.62 -6.87 -2.19
C LYS A 14 -13.47 -6.76 -1.20
N GLY A 15 -13.40 -7.72 -0.29
CA GLY A 15 -12.25 -7.89 0.59
C GLY A 15 -11.14 -8.66 -0.08
N GLY A 16 -10.03 -8.72 0.57
CA GLY A 16 -8.86 -9.47 0.12
C GLY A 16 -7.71 -9.26 1.07
N ARG A 17 -6.61 -9.95 0.79
CA ARG A 17 -5.41 -9.82 1.60
C ARG A 17 -4.47 -8.83 0.94
N ILE A 18 -4.12 -7.79 1.68
CA ILE A 18 -3.24 -6.72 1.18
C ILE A 18 -2.36 -6.24 2.33
N TRP A 19 -1.05 -6.32 2.13
CA TRP A 19 -0.09 -5.95 3.18
C TRP A 19 1.24 -5.53 2.58
N LEU A 20 2.07 -4.92 3.42
CA LEU A 20 3.41 -4.47 3.04
C LEU A 20 4.46 -5.40 3.63
N THR A 21 5.53 -5.66 2.86
CA THR A 21 6.76 -6.23 3.40
C THR A 21 7.82 -5.14 3.38
N VAL A 22 8.39 -4.85 4.54
CA VAL A 22 9.45 -3.86 4.71
C VAL A 22 10.64 -4.59 5.33
N GLY A 23 11.70 -4.79 4.53
CA GLY A 23 12.78 -5.68 4.95
C GLY A 23 12.24 -7.09 5.17
N GLU A 24 12.36 -7.60 6.39
CA GLU A 24 11.86 -8.92 6.76
C GLU A 24 10.54 -8.87 7.55
N THR A 25 9.96 -7.67 7.70
CA THR A 25 8.77 -7.46 8.52
C THR A 25 7.55 -7.22 7.64
N CYS A 26 6.44 -7.88 7.97
CA CYS A 26 5.15 -7.66 7.31
C CYS A 26 4.31 -6.68 8.13
N PHE A 27 3.63 -5.76 7.45
CA PHE A 27 2.81 -4.73 8.11
C PHE A 27 1.49 -4.55 7.34
N PRO A 28 0.31 -4.48 8.00
CA PRO A 28 0.09 -4.66 9.45
C PRO A 28 0.47 -6.05 9.97
N GLU A 29 0.29 -7.10 9.15
CA GLU A 29 0.76 -8.45 9.37
C GLU A 29 0.71 -9.22 8.05
N GLU A 30 1.38 -10.35 7.96
CA GLU A 30 1.35 -11.20 6.78
C GLU A 30 -0.08 -11.66 6.51
N GLY A 31 -0.55 -11.46 5.27
CA GLY A 31 -1.89 -11.86 4.89
C GLY A 31 -3.00 -11.00 5.48
N TRP A 32 -2.70 -9.74 5.82
CA TRP A 32 -3.69 -8.81 6.38
C TRP A 32 -4.92 -8.69 5.47
N TYR A 33 -6.10 -8.88 6.07
CA TYR A 33 -7.37 -8.76 5.36
C TYR A 33 -7.90 -7.33 5.45
N ASP A 34 -8.25 -6.74 4.30
CA ASP A 34 -8.72 -5.37 4.24
C ASP A 34 -9.61 -5.20 2.99
N LEU A 35 -9.75 -3.98 2.51
CA LEU A 35 -10.51 -3.62 1.31
C LEU A 35 -9.54 -3.13 0.22
N PRO A 36 -8.93 -4.05 -0.54
CA PRO A 36 -7.87 -3.67 -1.49
C PRO A 36 -8.28 -2.62 -2.51
N GLY A 37 -9.50 -2.70 -3.04
CA GLY A 37 -9.97 -1.72 -4.02
C GLY A 37 -10.01 -0.32 -3.46
N VAL A 38 -10.52 -0.16 -2.24
CA VAL A 38 -10.58 1.14 -1.57
C VAL A 38 -9.17 1.66 -1.33
N LEU A 39 -8.29 0.80 -0.81
CA LEU A 39 -6.90 1.20 -0.54
C LEU A 39 -6.20 1.64 -1.82
N LEU A 40 -6.27 0.83 -2.88
CA LEU A 40 -5.59 1.15 -4.14
C LEU A 40 -6.14 2.41 -4.79
N GLU A 41 -7.44 2.65 -4.72
CA GLU A 41 -8.06 3.86 -5.25
C GLU A 41 -7.62 5.13 -4.48
N HIS A 42 -7.37 5.02 -3.18
CA HIS A 42 -6.88 6.14 -2.37
C HIS A 42 -5.36 6.30 -2.46
N TRP A 43 -4.62 5.18 -2.44
CA TRP A 43 -3.17 5.22 -2.40
C TRP A 43 -2.54 5.63 -3.73
N THR A 44 -3.14 5.22 -4.86
CA THR A 44 -2.54 5.44 -6.17
C THR A 44 -2.34 6.93 -6.48
N PRO A 45 -3.37 7.81 -6.33
CA PRO A 45 -3.14 9.24 -6.59
C PRO A 45 -2.10 9.87 -5.65
N ALA A 46 -2.11 9.47 -4.38
CA ALA A 46 -1.14 9.98 -3.41
C ALA A 46 0.29 9.56 -3.78
N LEU A 47 0.46 8.29 -4.19
CA LEU A 47 1.75 7.78 -4.62
C LEU A 47 2.22 8.40 -5.93
N GLU A 48 1.31 8.67 -6.86
CA GLU A 48 1.65 9.37 -8.11
C GLU A 48 2.16 10.77 -7.82
N SER A 49 1.48 11.51 -6.96
CA SER A 49 1.91 12.84 -6.53
C SER A 49 3.29 12.82 -5.88
N PHE A 50 3.52 11.83 -5.01
CA PHE A 50 4.80 11.62 -4.36
C PHE A 50 5.88 11.24 -5.38
N ALA A 51 5.58 10.33 -6.30
CA ALA A 51 6.52 9.89 -7.34
C ALA A 51 6.95 11.04 -8.26
N ASN A 52 6.02 11.94 -8.56
CA ASN A 52 6.26 13.09 -9.43
C ASN A 52 6.91 14.29 -8.72
N GLY A 53 7.22 14.13 -7.44
CA GLY A 53 7.87 15.19 -6.67
C GLY A 53 6.95 16.34 -6.24
N HIS A 54 5.63 16.18 -6.41
CA HIS A 54 4.66 17.20 -5.98
C HIS A 54 4.45 17.20 -4.47
N SER A 55 4.84 16.14 -3.79
CA SER A 55 4.75 16.02 -2.33
C SER A 55 5.94 15.24 -1.81
N ASP A 56 6.47 15.67 -0.66
CA ASP A 56 7.55 14.97 0.02
C ASP A 56 7.04 14.02 1.10
N LEU A 57 5.73 13.94 1.25
CA LEU A 57 5.08 13.09 2.24
C LEU A 57 3.90 12.37 1.59
N CYS A 58 3.77 11.08 1.88
CA CYS A 58 2.65 10.27 1.41
C CYS A 58 2.17 9.38 2.55
N LYS A 59 0.87 9.41 2.84
CA LYS A 59 0.26 8.60 3.90
C LYS A 59 -0.60 7.51 3.27
N LEU A 60 -0.32 6.26 3.67
CA LEU A 60 -1.02 5.08 3.18
C LEU A 60 -1.80 4.48 4.35
N THR A 61 -3.09 4.80 4.43
CA THR A 61 -3.94 4.36 5.53
C THR A 61 -4.65 3.06 5.16
N PHE A 62 -4.62 2.08 6.06
CA PHE A 62 -5.44 0.87 5.95
C PHE A 62 -6.85 1.16 6.42
N MET A 63 -7.84 0.50 5.83
CA MET A 63 -9.24 0.74 6.20
C MET A 63 -9.62 0.04 7.49
N ASP A 64 -9.06 -1.14 7.72
CA ASP A 64 -9.33 -1.90 8.94
C ASP A 64 -8.22 -1.68 9.95
N GLY A 65 -8.59 -1.41 11.20
CA GLY A 65 -7.64 -1.21 12.29
C GLY A 65 -6.92 0.14 12.25
N PRO A 66 -6.12 0.41 13.28
CA PRO A 66 -5.43 1.69 13.47
C PRO A 66 -4.03 1.68 12.85
N TYR A 67 -3.94 1.32 11.55
CA TYR A 67 -2.66 1.14 10.86
C TYR A 67 -2.50 2.09 9.69
N HIS A 68 -1.32 2.68 9.57
CA HIS A 68 -0.94 3.41 8.36
C HIS A 68 0.58 3.38 8.18
N ALA A 69 1.02 3.65 6.96
CA ALA A 69 2.43 3.85 6.66
C ALA A 69 2.60 5.25 6.09
N THR A 70 3.69 5.92 6.46
CA THR A 70 4.06 7.21 5.88
C THR A 70 5.36 7.07 5.11
N LEU A 71 5.38 7.60 3.89
CA LEU A 71 6.60 7.72 3.11
C LEU A 71 7.05 9.18 3.19
N GLN A 72 8.32 9.40 3.50
CA GLN A 72 8.88 10.74 3.61
C GLN A 72 10.18 10.83 2.80
N ARG A 73 10.25 11.85 1.94
CA ARG A 73 11.46 12.13 1.19
C ARG A 73 12.40 12.96 2.05
N GLN A 74 13.60 12.46 2.26
CA GLN A 74 14.65 13.16 3.01
C GLN A 74 15.92 13.16 2.14
N GLN A 75 16.23 14.31 1.54
CA GLN A 75 17.34 14.42 0.58
C GLN A 75 17.15 13.41 -0.55
N ASP A 76 18.09 12.48 -0.74
CA ASP A 76 18.02 11.47 -1.79
C ASP A 76 17.42 10.15 -1.31
N ALA A 77 16.99 10.09 -0.04
CA ALA A 77 16.46 8.88 0.56
C ALA A 77 14.96 8.98 0.78
N ILE A 78 14.29 7.84 0.77
CA ILE A 78 12.87 7.75 1.13
C ILE A 78 12.75 6.82 2.32
N LEU A 79 12.14 7.34 3.39
CA LEU A 79 11.92 6.61 4.62
C LEU A 79 10.46 6.20 4.72
N VAL A 80 10.21 4.97 5.16
CA VAL A 80 8.88 4.52 5.55
C VAL A 80 8.80 4.45 7.07
N LYS A 81 7.68 4.93 7.61
CA LYS A 81 7.31 4.74 9.01
C LYS A 81 5.99 4.00 9.02
N CYS A 82 5.99 2.82 9.63
CA CYS A 82 4.77 2.05 9.84
C CYS A 82 4.26 2.37 11.24
N VAL A 83 2.99 2.76 11.33
CA VAL A 83 2.41 3.29 12.57
C VAL A 83 1.20 2.46 12.97
N GLU A 84 1.18 2.02 14.21
CA GLU A 84 0.09 1.30 14.84
C GLU A 84 -0.38 2.08 16.05
N ARG A 85 -1.66 2.46 16.06
CA ARG A 85 -2.27 3.22 17.18
C ARG A 85 -1.47 4.47 17.55
N GLY A 86 -0.97 5.19 16.54
CA GLY A 86 -0.20 6.40 16.75
C GLY A 86 1.25 6.20 17.11
N LYS A 87 1.72 4.95 17.21
CA LYS A 87 3.12 4.64 17.54
C LYS A 87 3.85 4.09 16.33
N THR A 88 5.03 4.61 16.05
CA THR A 88 5.90 4.05 15.01
C THR A 88 6.44 2.71 15.48
N VAL A 89 6.07 1.63 14.77
CA VAL A 89 6.52 0.27 15.08
C VAL A 89 7.65 -0.18 14.16
N LEU A 90 7.87 0.53 13.06
CA LEU A 90 8.93 0.22 12.10
C LEU A 90 9.32 1.49 11.37
N GLU A 91 10.60 1.71 11.17
CA GLU A 91 11.12 2.82 10.38
C GLU A 91 12.32 2.31 9.59
N GLN A 92 12.32 2.54 8.26
CA GLN A 92 13.36 2.03 7.39
C GLN A 92 13.45 2.84 6.12
N GLN A 93 14.66 2.94 5.58
CA GLN A 93 14.87 3.46 4.24
C GLN A 93 14.45 2.41 3.21
N ILE A 94 13.78 2.83 2.15
CA ILE A 94 13.26 1.91 1.13
C ILE A 94 13.71 2.28 -0.26
N ASP A 95 13.66 1.28 -1.16
CA ASP A 95 13.76 1.47 -2.60
C ASP A 95 12.36 1.81 -3.13
N PHE A 96 12.10 3.11 -3.35
CA PHE A 96 10.79 3.56 -3.80
C PHE A 96 10.42 3.03 -5.19
N PRO A 97 11.29 3.07 -6.20
CA PRO A 97 10.93 2.54 -7.52
C PRO A 97 10.46 1.08 -7.48
N GLY A 98 11.12 0.26 -6.69
CA GLY A 98 10.70 -1.14 -6.50
C GLY A 98 9.32 -1.26 -5.85
N PHE A 99 9.09 -0.46 -4.81
CA PHE A 99 7.77 -0.42 -4.16
C PHE A 99 6.69 0.07 -5.13
N TRP A 100 6.95 1.17 -5.84
CA TRP A 100 5.99 1.73 -6.79
C TRP A 100 5.61 0.72 -7.87
N ALA A 101 6.60 -0.03 -8.38
CA ALA A 101 6.35 -1.09 -9.35
C ALA A 101 5.43 -2.17 -8.78
N SER A 102 5.62 -2.55 -7.51
CA SER A 102 4.75 -3.55 -6.86
C SER A 102 3.32 -3.03 -6.70
N VAL A 103 3.15 -1.75 -6.39
CA VAL A 103 1.81 -1.13 -6.31
C VAL A 103 1.14 -1.14 -7.66
N GLN A 104 1.84 -0.75 -8.72
CA GLN A 104 1.29 -0.74 -10.08
C GLN A 104 0.89 -2.14 -10.53
N LYS A 105 1.64 -3.16 -10.15
CA LYS A 105 1.28 -4.55 -10.42
C LYS A 105 -0.02 -4.94 -9.71
N CYS A 106 -0.17 -4.55 -8.46
CA CYS A 106 -1.40 -4.80 -7.69
C CYS A 106 -2.60 -4.07 -8.31
N VAL A 107 -2.41 -2.84 -8.76
CA VAL A 107 -3.46 -2.07 -9.45
C VAL A 107 -3.93 -2.80 -10.71
N ARG A 108 -2.98 -3.30 -11.51
CA ARG A 108 -3.32 -4.05 -12.73
C ARG A 108 -4.12 -5.33 -12.40
N THR A 109 -3.70 -6.04 -11.37
CA THR A 109 -4.40 -7.25 -10.91
C THR A 109 -5.82 -6.92 -10.45
N TYR A 110 -5.96 -5.87 -9.65
CA TYR A 110 -7.27 -5.42 -9.17
C TYR A 110 -8.19 -5.02 -10.33
N LYS A 111 -7.69 -4.23 -11.27
CA LYS A 111 -8.49 -3.79 -12.43
C LYS A 111 -8.92 -4.95 -13.30
N ARG A 112 -8.04 -5.94 -13.49
CA ARG A 112 -8.37 -7.15 -14.27
C ARG A 112 -9.51 -7.92 -13.59
N THR A 113 -9.43 -8.12 -12.28
CA THR A 113 -10.45 -8.82 -11.51
C THR A 113 -11.79 -8.09 -11.60
N LYS A 114 -11.76 -6.77 -11.42
CA LYS A 114 -12.94 -5.91 -11.53
C LYS A 114 -13.56 -5.99 -12.92
N TYR A 115 -12.73 -5.98 -13.98
CA TYR A 115 -13.21 -6.08 -15.37
C TYR A 115 -13.91 -7.41 -15.62
N LEU A 116 -13.33 -8.53 -15.16
CA LEU A 116 -13.92 -9.86 -15.36
C LEU A 116 -15.25 -10.02 -14.63
N GLU A 117 -15.43 -9.38 -13.49
CA GLU A 117 -16.69 -9.41 -12.73
C GLU A 117 -17.83 -8.68 -13.44
N ASN A 118 -17.50 -7.65 -14.21
CA ASN A 118 -18.49 -6.83 -14.90
C ASN A 118 -18.92 -7.44 -16.25
N LYS A 119 -18.41 -8.60 -16.58
CA LYS A 119 -18.84 -9.38 -17.73
C LYS A 119 -19.82 -10.45 -17.32
#